data_a110afa0ec7720e07a9badc0bce7e552
#
_entry.id   a110afa0ec7720e07a9badc0bce7e552
#
_cell.length_a   1.000
_cell.length_b   1.000
_cell.length_c   1.000
_cell.angle_alpha   90.00
_cell.angle_beta   90.00
_cell.angle_gamma   90.00
#
_symmetry.space_group_name_H-M   'P 1'
#
loop_
_entity.id
_entity.type
_entity.pdbx_description
1 polymer ?
#
loop_
_entity_poly.entity_id
_entity_poly.type
_entity_poly.pdbx_seq_one_letter_code
_entity_poly.pdbx_strand_id
1 'polypeptide(L)'
;MAFWLIVIISLAVAGALLVIPVIRKNENKRVTTRDELNKAIYRDRLSELAEDEAQGVIAERPELVKELQQNLLTDIPQQLGEVKNPINRWVLLPGVVVLVVVAVGLYLKTGGLEQVAAWHQVAAQMPELRARVANEHADPLSMEDVARLGLGLRTSLQQDAGNVNDWMMLGRVGMALNNATTATQAFAHAYQLAPDNNEVKLGYVEVLTRSNDPEDNQLATQMLRAMVGQDHTNLRAMSLLAFNAFEQGDFKQAIAVWEVMLKLLPASDSRVDVVKRSIQQAKSQIEQETATLGIEVSLSSDAAQALPQQGALIISVTNGINPVP
;
A
#
# COMPACT_ATOMS: atom_id res chain seq x y z
N MET A 1 10.16 -13.69 -15.05
CA MET A 1 9.94 -14.94 -15.83
C MET A 1 8.69 -15.69 -15.34
N ALA A 2 8.54 -15.98 -14.05
CA ALA A 2 7.39 -16.73 -13.53
C ALA A 2 6.01 -16.10 -13.83
N PHE A 3 5.90 -14.78 -13.77
CA PHE A 3 4.65 -14.05 -14.04
C PHE A 3 4.11 -14.33 -15.46
N TRP A 4 4.95 -14.25 -16.49
CA TRP A 4 4.53 -14.51 -17.86
C TRP A 4 4.12 -15.97 -18.11
N LEU A 5 4.77 -16.91 -17.41
CA LEU A 5 4.35 -18.32 -17.43
C LEU A 5 2.94 -18.50 -16.87
N ILE A 6 2.63 -17.85 -15.74
CA ILE A 6 1.29 -17.89 -15.13
C ILE A 6 0.24 -17.31 -16.08
N VAL A 7 0.52 -16.16 -16.71
CA VAL A 7 -0.40 -15.53 -17.67
C VAL A 7 -0.66 -16.45 -18.87
N ILE A 8 0.39 -17.04 -19.45
CA ILE A 8 0.26 -17.96 -20.58
C ILE A 8 -0.56 -19.20 -20.19
N ILE A 9 -0.28 -19.79 -19.03
CA ILE A 9 -1.03 -20.95 -18.52
C ILE A 9 -2.50 -20.58 -18.28
N SER A 10 -2.79 -19.43 -17.68
CA SER A 10 -4.16 -18.97 -17.44
C SER A 10 -4.93 -18.74 -18.74
N LEU A 11 -4.31 -18.15 -19.75
CA LEU A 11 -4.89 -17.98 -21.08
C LEU A 11 -5.12 -19.32 -21.79
N ALA A 12 -4.17 -20.26 -21.66
CA ALA A 12 -4.32 -21.61 -22.22
C ALA A 12 -5.45 -22.39 -21.55
N VAL A 13 -5.59 -22.29 -20.23
CA VAL A 13 -6.69 -22.89 -19.47
C VAL A 13 -8.04 -22.27 -19.86
N ALA A 14 -8.14 -20.95 -19.96
CA ALA A 14 -9.35 -20.28 -20.39
C ALA A 14 -9.75 -20.66 -21.82
N GLY A 15 -8.79 -20.74 -22.74
CA GLY A 15 -9.00 -21.23 -24.10
C GLY A 15 -9.45 -22.69 -24.14
N ALA A 16 -8.83 -23.55 -23.33
CA ALA A 16 -9.19 -24.96 -23.22
C ALA A 16 -10.62 -25.15 -22.68
N LEU A 17 -11.02 -24.38 -21.65
CA LEU A 17 -12.38 -24.42 -21.09
C LEU A 17 -13.46 -24.02 -22.11
N LEU A 18 -13.15 -23.14 -23.04
CA LEU A 18 -14.07 -22.76 -24.13
C LEU A 18 -14.12 -23.81 -25.25
N VAL A 19 -13.01 -24.42 -25.58
CA VAL A 19 -12.88 -25.34 -26.72
C VAL A 19 -13.26 -26.79 -26.37
N ILE A 20 -12.89 -27.29 -25.18
CA ILE A 20 -13.14 -28.66 -24.75
C ILE A 20 -14.64 -29.05 -24.78
N PRO A 21 -15.60 -28.24 -24.26
CA PRO A 21 -17.01 -28.59 -24.27
C PRO A 21 -17.57 -28.72 -25.67
N VAL A 22 -17.09 -27.94 -26.64
CA VAL A 22 -17.55 -27.99 -28.04
C VAL A 22 -17.00 -29.21 -28.74
N ILE A 23 -15.78 -29.63 -28.46
CA ILE A 23 -15.21 -30.88 -29.00
C ILE A 23 -15.90 -32.09 -28.40
N ARG A 24 -16.20 -32.09 -27.09
CA ARG A 24 -16.85 -33.24 -26.39
C ARG A 24 -18.34 -33.38 -26.69
N LYS A 25 -19.05 -32.33 -27.10
CA LYS A 25 -20.49 -32.35 -27.36
C LYS A 25 -20.87 -33.18 -28.60
N ASN A 26 -19.93 -33.70 -29.37
CA ASN A 26 -20.16 -34.43 -30.59
C ASN A 26 -20.33 -35.95 -30.39
N GLU A 27 -20.39 -36.46 -29.16
CA GLU A 27 -20.69 -37.87 -28.89
C GLU A 27 -22.13 -38.03 -28.38
N ASN A 28 -23.13 -37.90 -29.29
CA ASN A 28 -24.48 -38.40 -29.03
C ASN A 28 -24.52 -39.93 -29.16
N LYS A 29 -23.71 -40.63 -28.37
CA LYS A 29 -23.70 -42.10 -28.31
C LYS A 29 -25.03 -42.72 -27.85
N ARG A 30 -25.92 -41.96 -27.21
CA ARG A 30 -27.17 -42.49 -26.65
C ARG A 30 -28.26 -42.72 -27.69
N VAL A 31 -28.30 -41.95 -28.76
CA VAL A 31 -29.33 -42.12 -29.82
C VAL A 31 -28.95 -43.26 -30.74
N THR A 32 -27.70 -43.37 -31.16
CA THR A 32 -27.16 -44.47 -31.96
C THR A 32 -27.29 -45.83 -31.25
N THR A 33 -27.06 -45.88 -29.94
CA THR A 33 -27.17 -47.10 -29.14
C THR A 33 -28.63 -47.61 -29.08
N ARG A 34 -29.64 -46.72 -29.01
CA ARG A 34 -31.04 -47.14 -28.96
C ARG A 34 -31.53 -47.66 -30.32
N ASP A 35 -31.15 -46.99 -31.41
CA ASP A 35 -31.49 -47.44 -32.76
C ASP A 35 -30.79 -48.78 -33.14
N GLU A 36 -29.55 -48.96 -32.69
CA GLU A 36 -28.81 -50.24 -32.85
C GLU A 36 -29.45 -51.34 -32.02
N LEU A 37 -29.88 -51.05 -30.79
CA LEU A 37 -30.58 -52.02 -29.95
C LEU A 37 -31.93 -52.43 -30.56
N ASN A 38 -32.73 -51.48 -31.03
CA ASN A 38 -34.01 -51.75 -31.68
C ASN A 38 -33.82 -52.63 -32.98
N LYS A 39 -32.77 -52.33 -33.75
CA LYS A 39 -32.42 -53.17 -34.91
C LYS A 39 -31.96 -54.55 -34.49
N ALA A 40 -31.24 -54.74 -33.41
CA ALA A 40 -30.82 -56.02 -32.89
C ALA A 40 -32.05 -56.85 -32.43
N ILE A 41 -32.94 -56.24 -31.63
CA ILE A 41 -34.18 -56.88 -31.17
C ILE A 41 -35.07 -57.29 -32.39
N TYR A 42 -35.17 -56.48 -33.42
CA TYR A 42 -35.89 -56.79 -34.61
C TYR A 42 -35.30 -58.04 -35.34
N ARG A 43 -33.98 -58.11 -35.44
CA ARG A 43 -33.29 -59.29 -36.05
C ARG A 43 -33.51 -60.55 -35.23
N ASP A 44 -33.45 -60.51 -33.92
CA ASP A 44 -33.71 -61.61 -33.02
C ASP A 44 -35.14 -62.11 -33.18
N ARG A 45 -36.11 -61.19 -33.21
CA ARG A 45 -37.53 -61.58 -33.47
C ARG A 45 -37.77 -62.19 -34.85
N LEU A 46 -37.04 -61.79 -35.89
CA LEU A 46 -37.10 -62.37 -37.21
C LEU A 46 -36.54 -63.82 -37.21
N SER A 47 -35.47 -64.04 -36.39
CA SER A 47 -34.91 -65.46 -36.28
C SER A 47 -35.81 -66.35 -35.48
N GLU A 48 -36.46 -65.88 -34.42
CA GLU A 48 -37.47 -66.59 -33.65
C GLU A 48 -38.69 -67.05 -34.58
N LEU A 49 -39.21 -66.08 -35.33
CA LEU A 49 -40.30 -66.35 -36.27
C LEU A 49 -39.90 -67.38 -37.34
N ALA A 50 -38.66 -67.45 -37.74
CA ALA A 50 -38.15 -68.40 -38.67
C ALA A 50 -38.05 -69.87 -38.05
N GLU A 51 -37.66 -69.93 -36.78
CA GLU A 51 -37.60 -71.18 -36.01
C GLU A 51 -39.00 -71.71 -35.70
N ASP A 52 -39.95 -70.82 -35.31
CA ASP A 52 -41.35 -71.21 -35.04
C ASP A 52 -42.09 -71.70 -36.30
N GLU A 53 -41.78 -71.12 -37.47
CA GLU A 53 -42.28 -71.64 -38.75
C GLU A 53 -41.74 -73.03 -39.06
N ALA A 54 -40.42 -73.22 -38.83
CA ALA A 54 -39.80 -74.52 -39.07
C ALA A 54 -40.34 -75.65 -38.13
N GLN A 55 -40.80 -75.21 -36.90
CA GLN A 55 -41.43 -76.12 -35.95
C GLN A 55 -42.95 -76.32 -36.18
N GLY A 56 -43.54 -75.65 -37.16
CA GLY A 56 -44.96 -75.75 -37.50
C GLY A 56 -45.91 -75.07 -36.50
N VAL A 57 -45.37 -74.14 -35.64
CA VAL A 57 -46.14 -73.43 -34.63
C VAL A 57 -46.90 -72.26 -35.23
N ILE A 58 -46.42 -71.67 -36.37
CA ILE A 58 -46.96 -70.51 -37.02
C ILE A 58 -47.34 -70.86 -38.48
N ALA A 59 -48.58 -70.49 -38.88
CA ALA A 59 -49.07 -70.72 -40.23
C ALA A 59 -48.92 -69.52 -41.19
N GLU A 60 -48.81 -68.30 -40.67
CA GLU A 60 -48.85 -67.05 -41.48
C GLU A 60 -47.70 -66.10 -41.13
N ARG A 61 -46.46 -66.58 -41.35
CA ARG A 61 -45.22 -65.72 -41.13
C ARG A 61 -45.23 -64.37 -41.85
N PRO A 62 -45.74 -64.23 -43.11
CA PRO A 62 -45.68 -62.97 -43.80
C PRO A 62 -46.45 -61.80 -43.12
N GLU A 63 -47.56 -62.06 -42.45
CA GLU A 63 -48.34 -61.12 -41.70
C GLU A 63 -47.62 -60.65 -40.40
N LEU A 64 -47.06 -61.62 -39.67
CA LEU A 64 -46.30 -61.32 -38.47
C LEU A 64 -45.01 -60.50 -38.73
N VAL A 65 -44.34 -60.82 -39.85
CA VAL A 65 -43.17 -60.05 -40.30
C VAL A 65 -43.56 -58.63 -40.65
N LYS A 66 -44.74 -58.45 -41.31
CA LYS A 66 -45.28 -57.14 -41.69
C LYS A 66 -45.65 -56.32 -40.45
N GLU A 67 -46.24 -56.92 -39.44
CA GLU A 67 -46.58 -56.31 -38.18
C GLU A 67 -45.30 -55.88 -37.42
N LEU A 68 -44.29 -56.74 -37.37
CA LEU A 68 -42.99 -56.46 -36.76
C LEU A 68 -42.26 -55.31 -37.46
N GLN A 69 -42.37 -55.20 -38.79
CA GLN A 69 -41.85 -54.06 -39.57
C GLN A 69 -42.60 -52.76 -39.26
N GLN A 70 -43.90 -52.80 -39.10
CA GLN A 70 -44.69 -51.58 -38.73
C GLN A 70 -44.37 -51.14 -37.35
N ASN A 71 -44.21 -52.05 -36.41
CA ASN A 71 -43.80 -51.69 -35.03
C ASN A 71 -42.40 -51.12 -35.02
N LEU A 72 -41.44 -51.62 -35.76
CA LEU A 72 -40.11 -51.06 -35.88
C LEU A 72 -40.13 -49.63 -36.48
N LEU A 73 -40.97 -49.38 -37.49
CA LEU A 73 -41.15 -48.10 -38.13
C LEU A 73 -41.81 -47.09 -37.18
N THR A 74 -42.64 -47.56 -36.25
CA THR A 74 -43.29 -46.70 -35.26
C THR A 74 -42.33 -46.37 -34.10
N ASP A 75 -41.51 -47.35 -33.70
CA ASP A 75 -40.52 -47.18 -32.61
C ASP A 75 -39.25 -46.43 -33.04
N ILE A 76 -38.95 -46.40 -34.35
CA ILE A 76 -37.92 -45.59 -34.95
C ILE A 76 -38.62 -44.47 -35.71
N PRO A 77 -39.01 -43.36 -35.07
CA PRO A 77 -39.57 -42.23 -35.77
C PRO A 77 -38.55 -41.80 -36.83
N GLN A 78 -39.00 -41.65 -38.07
CA GLN A 78 -38.19 -41.02 -39.12
C GLN A 78 -37.72 -39.68 -38.60
N GLN A 79 -36.53 -39.66 -38.03
CA GLN A 79 -35.83 -38.43 -37.78
C GLN A 79 -35.64 -37.83 -39.19
N LEU A 80 -36.54 -36.92 -39.59
CA LEU A 80 -36.22 -35.90 -40.58
C LEU A 80 -34.86 -35.38 -40.18
N GLY A 81 -33.84 -35.78 -40.94
CA GLY A 81 -32.46 -35.51 -40.57
C GLY A 81 -32.28 -34.04 -40.27
N GLU A 82 -32.26 -33.70 -38.99
CA GLU A 82 -31.55 -32.52 -38.61
C GLU A 82 -30.13 -32.70 -39.14
N VAL A 83 -29.85 -32.08 -40.25
CA VAL A 83 -28.50 -31.85 -40.74
C VAL A 83 -27.81 -31.10 -39.66
N LYS A 84 -27.29 -31.80 -38.64
CA LYS A 84 -26.35 -31.24 -37.69
C LYS A 84 -25.10 -30.95 -38.50
N ASN A 85 -25.07 -29.73 -39.08
CA ASN A 85 -23.84 -29.17 -39.62
C ASN A 85 -22.81 -29.23 -38.48
N PRO A 86 -21.76 -30.05 -38.57
CA PRO A 86 -20.74 -30.07 -37.54
C PRO A 86 -20.20 -28.64 -37.47
N ILE A 87 -20.39 -27.99 -36.32
CA ILE A 87 -19.84 -26.64 -36.09
C ILE A 87 -18.33 -26.79 -36.33
N ASN A 88 -17.88 -26.17 -37.39
CA ASN A 88 -16.49 -26.21 -37.78
C ASN A 88 -15.67 -25.63 -36.62
N ARG A 89 -14.62 -26.38 -36.17
CA ARG A 89 -13.71 -25.97 -35.05
C ARG A 89 -13.16 -24.55 -35.24
N TRP A 90 -13.03 -24.09 -36.46
CA TRP A 90 -12.55 -22.75 -36.83
C TRP A 90 -13.52 -21.61 -36.45
N VAL A 91 -14.80 -21.92 -36.20
CA VAL A 91 -15.80 -20.89 -35.77
C VAL A 91 -15.46 -20.35 -34.39
N LEU A 92 -14.76 -21.08 -33.54
CA LEU A 92 -14.34 -20.62 -32.21
C LEU A 92 -13.06 -19.77 -32.23
N LEU A 93 -12.28 -19.89 -33.30
CA LEU A 93 -10.98 -19.21 -33.40
C LEU A 93 -11.10 -17.67 -33.30
N PRO A 94 -12.08 -17.01 -33.96
CA PRO A 94 -12.27 -15.57 -33.79
C PRO A 94 -12.56 -15.16 -32.33
N GLY A 95 -13.34 -15.96 -31.59
CA GLY A 95 -13.65 -15.70 -30.19
C GLY A 95 -12.40 -15.77 -29.29
N VAL A 96 -11.55 -16.76 -29.52
CA VAL A 96 -10.26 -16.88 -28.78
C VAL A 96 -9.32 -15.74 -29.13
N VAL A 97 -9.24 -15.34 -30.40
CA VAL A 97 -8.41 -14.22 -30.83
C VAL A 97 -8.89 -12.91 -30.17
N VAL A 98 -10.19 -12.64 -30.19
CA VAL A 98 -10.77 -11.44 -29.53
C VAL A 98 -10.47 -11.45 -28.02
N LEU A 99 -10.63 -12.60 -27.37
CA LEU A 99 -10.32 -12.73 -25.94
C LEU A 99 -8.86 -12.40 -25.63
N VAL A 100 -7.93 -12.93 -26.44
CA VAL A 100 -6.49 -12.65 -26.27
C VAL A 100 -6.19 -11.16 -26.51
N VAL A 101 -6.73 -10.58 -27.59
CA VAL A 101 -6.51 -9.17 -27.95
C VAL A 101 -7.06 -8.25 -26.86
N VAL A 102 -8.27 -8.53 -26.34
CA VAL A 102 -8.86 -7.75 -25.25
C VAL A 102 -8.07 -7.90 -23.97
N ALA A 103 -7.69 -9.12 -23.60
CA ALA A 103 -6.89 -9.38 -22.39
C ALA A 103 -5.52 -8.69 -22.46
N VAL A 104 -4.82 -8.80 -23.57
CA VAL A 104 -3.53 -8.14 -23.79
C VAL A 104 -3.71 -6.62 -23.83
N GLY A 105 -4.71 -6.11 -24.54
CA GLY A 105 -5.01 -4.68 -24.62
C GLY A 105 -5.34 -4.06 -23.26
N LEU A 106 -6.17 -4.73 -22.45
CA LEU A 106 -6.45 -4.32 -21.08
C LEU A 106 -5.18 -4.36 -20.22
N TYR A 107 -4.38 -5.41 -20.33
CA TYR A 107 -3.12 -5.51 -19.58
C TYR A 107 -2.13 -4.43 -19.98
N LEU A 108 -1.98 -4.11 -21.27
CA LEU A 108 -1.12 -3.02 -21.73
C LEU A 108 -1.59 -1.65 -21.20
N LYS A 109 -2.91 -1.46 -21.05
CA LYS A 109 -3.49 -0.21 -20.57
C LYS A 109 -3.50 -0.09 -19.05
N THR A 110 -3.73 -1.19 -18.32
CA THR A 110 -3.93 -1.20 -16.85
C THR A 110 -2.78 -1.85 -16.09
N GLY A 111 -1.95 -2.63 -16.75
CA GLY A 111 -0.93 -3.50 -16.14
C GLY A 111 0.32 -2.79 -15.62
N GLY A 112 0.38 -1.44 -15.65
CA GLY A 112 1.48 -0.69 -15.04
C GLY A 112 2.85 -1.00 -15.66
N LEU A 113 2.94 -1.37 -16.94
CA LEU A 113 4.22 -1.67 -17.60
C LEU A 113 5.21 -0.52 -17.51
N GLU A 114 4.72 0.73 -17.63
CA GLU A 114 5.56 1.92 -17.46
C GLU A 114 6.09 2.02 -16.03
N GLN A 115 5.27 1.68 -15.03
CA GLN A 115 5.67 1.67 -13.62
C GLN A 115 6.71 0.58 -13.34
N VAL A 116 6.55 -0.61 -13.94
CA VAL A 116 7.53 -1.71 -13.83
C VAL A 116 8.83 -1.34 -14.53
N ALA A 117 8.79 -0.71 -15.70
CA ALA A 117 9.96 -0.22 -16.41
C ALA A 117 10.67 0.88 -15.59
N ALA A 118 9.93 1.84 -15.06
CA ALA A 118 10.45 2.88 -14.17
C ALA A 118 11.08 2.27 -12.91
N TRP A 119 10.48 1.24 -12.34
CA TRP A 119 11.02 0.53 -11.19
C TRP A 119 12.36 -0.17 -11.53
N HIS A 120 12.48 -0.82 -12.71
CA HIS A 120 13.74 -1.41 -13.15
C HIS A 120 14.84 -0.35 -13.35
N GLN A 121 14.48 0.83 -13.86
CA GLN A 121 15.42 1.95 -13.98
C GLN A 121 15.89 2.44 -12.61
N VAL A 122 14.97 2.60 -11.65
CA VAL A 122 15.30 2.97 -10.27
C VAL A 122 16.23 1.95 -9.63
N ALA A 123 15.95 0.65 -9.79
CA ALA A 123 16.82 -0.41 -9.28
C ALA A 123 18.25 -0.36 -9.87
N ALA A 124 18.37 -0.05 -11.16
CA ALA A 124 19.66 0.11 -11.81
C ALA A 124 20.42 1.36 -11.35
N GLN A 125 19.73 2.45 -10.98
CA GLN A 125 20.31 3.71 -10.51
C GLN A 125 20.64 3.70 -9.01
N MET A 126 20.14 2.74 -8.24
CA MET A 126 20.34 2.70 -6.79
C MET A 126 21.81 2.78 -6.33
N PRO A 127 22.79 2.08 -6.95
CA PRO A 127 24.17 2.19 -6.53
C PRO A 127 24.71 3.63 -6.68
N GLU A 128 24.37 4.29 -7.78
CA GLU A 128 24.78 5.68 -8.04
C GLU A 128 24.12 6.66 -7.05
N LEU A 129 22.81 6.55 -6.83
CA LEU A 129 22.09 7.40 -5.87
C LEU A 129 22.66 7.24 -4.46
N ARG A 130 22.97 6.02 -4.02
CA ARG A 130 23.61 5.77 -2.73
C ARG A 130 25.01 6.38 -2.66
N ALA A 131 25.82 6.23 -3.70
CA ALA A 131 27.15 6.81 -3.76
C ALA A 131 27.11 8.35 -3.69
N ARG A 132 26.14 9.00 -4.35
CA ARG A 132 25.96 10.46 -4.28
C ARG A 132 25.57 10.91 -2.87
N VAL A 133 24.69 10.18 -2.18
CA VAL A 133 24.34 10.49 -0.77
C VAL A 133 25.53 10.32 0.18
N ALA A 134 26.39 9.34 -0.08
CA ALA A 134 27.58 9.07 0.74
C ALA A 134 28.73 10.07 0.50
N ASN A 135 28.71 10.79 -0.63
CA ASN A 135 29.75 11.74 -0.99
C ASN A 135 29.31 13.17 -0.65
N GLU A 136 29.89 13.75 0.41
CA GLU A 136 29.63 15.13 0.84
C GLU A 136 29.95 16.21 -0.20
N HIS A 137 30.81 15.89 -1.20
CA HIS A 137 31.21 16.80 -2.27
C HIS A 137 30.39 16.60 -3.55
N ALA A 138 29.45 15.66 -3.57
CA ALA A 138 28.58 15.46 -4.74
C ALA A 138 27.49 16.57 -4.79
N ASP A 139 27.03 16.85 -6.00
CA ASP A 139 25.89 17.74 -6.19
C ASP A 139 24.66 17.21 -5.42
N PRO A 140 23.90 18.10 -4.76
CA PRO A 140 22.70 17.72 -4.04
C PRO A 140 21.75 16.93 -4.94
N LEU A 141 21.10 15.93 -4.36
CA LEU A 141 20.09 15.17 -5.08
C LEU A 141 18.88 16.07 -5.39
N SER A 142 18.34 15.95 -6.61
CA SER A 142 17.06 16.54 -6.94
C SER A 142 15.93 15.90 -6.11
N MET A 143 14.81 16.59 -5.94
CA MET A 143 13.65 16.01 -5.25
C MET A 143 13.13 14.73 -5.93
N GLU A 144 13.29 14.65 -7.25
CA GLU A 144 12.96 13.45 -8.01
C GLU A 144 13.92 12.29 -7.69
N ASP A 145 15.23 12.56 -7.62
CA ASP A 145 16.24 11.55 -7.24
C ASP A 145 16.02 11.07 -5.80
N VAL A 146 15.66 11.98 -4.88
CA VAL A 146 15.30 11.63 -3.50
C VAL A 146 14.07 10.72 -3.46
N ALA A 147 13.05 11.01 -4.26
CA ALA A 147 11.85 10.16 -4.35
C ALA A 147 12.18 8.78 -4.95
N ARG A 148 13.02 8.73 -6.01
CA ARG A 148 13.52 7.48 -6.61
C ARG A 148 14.33 6.66 -5.61
N LEU A 149 15.22 7.31 -4.86
CA LEU A 149 15.99 6.66 -3.79
C LEU A 149 15.06 6.04 -2.76
N GLY A 150 14.02 6.76 -2.31
CA GLY A 150 13.03 6.25 -1.37
C GLY A 150 12.28 5.02 -1.87
N LEU A 151 11.93 4.98 -3.17
CA LEU A 151 11.31 3.81 -3.79
C LEU A 151 12.27 2.61 -3.82
N GLY A 152 13.51 2.84 -4.23
CA GLY A 152 14.54 1.79 -4.28
C GLY A 152 14.87 1.23 -2.89
N LEU A 153 14.94 2.09 -1.86
CA LEU A 153 15.17 1.67 -0.48
C LEU A 153 14.03 0.80 0.06
N ARG A 154 12.77 1.16 -0.21
CA ARG A 154 11.62 0.31 0.18
C ARG A 154 11.71 -1.07 -0.46
N THR A 155 12.13 -1.14 -1.72
CA THR A 155 12.31 -2.42 -2.42
C THR A 155 13.47 -3.24 -1.82
N SER A 156 14.60 -2.58 -1.50
CA SER A 156 15.74 -3.22 -0.82
C SER A 156 15.33 -3.79 0.53
N LEU A 157 14.58 -3.03 1.31
CA LEU A 157 14.09 -3.41 2.64
C LEU A 157 13.05 -4.55 2.60
N GLN A 158 12.35 -4.75 1.49
CA GLN A 158 11.51 -5.94 1.31
C GLN A 158 12.33 -7.22 1.18
N GLN A 159 13.57 -7.12 0.69
CA GLN A 159 14.48 -8.25 0.53
C GLN A 159 15.33 -8.46 1.79
N ASP A 160 15.76 -7.37 2.42
CA ASP A 160 16.56 -7.37 3.64
C ASP A 160 16.01 -6.34 4.64
N ALA A 161 15.01 -6.76 5.41
CA ALA A 161 14.39 -5.93 6.45
C ALA A 161 15.34 -5.64 7.63
N GLY A 162 16.46 -6.37 7.75
CA GLY A 162 17.46 -6.18 8.80
C GLY A 162 18.47 -5.07 8.54
N ASN A 163 18.43 -4.43 7.37
CA ASN A 163 19.42 -3.43 7.00
C ASN A 163 19.16 -2.07 7.67
N VAL A 164 19.84 -1.84 8.80
CA VAL A 164 19.74 -0.60 9.59
C VAL A 164 20.07 0.64 8.75
N ASN A 165 21.09 0.57 7.90
CA ASN A 165 21.52 1.71 7.10
C ASN A 165 20.47 2.12 6.08
N ASP A 166 19.79 1.16 5.46
CA ASP A 166 18.71 1.42 4.53
C ASP A 166 17.48 2.03 5.23
N TRP A 167 17.17 1.58 6.45
CA TRP A 167 16.13 2.20 7.27
C TRP A 167 16.48 3.64 7.65
N MET A 168 17.71 3.90 8.09
CA MET A 168 18.16 5.26 8.38
C MET A 168 18.10 6.16 7.14
N MET A 169 18.54 5.65 6.00
CA MET A 169 18.51 6.39 4.74
C MET A 169 17.06 6.68 4.30
N LEU A 170 16.16 5.72 4.46
CA LEU A 170 14.72 5.92 4.19
C LEU A 170 14.11 6.96 5.12
N GLY A 171 14.52 6.99 6.38
CA GLY A 171 14.12 8.02 7.34
C GLY A 171 14.58 9.42 6.88
N ARG A 172 15.82 9.56 6.46
CA ARG A 172 16.35 10.83 5.91
C ARG A 172 15.61 11.26 4.62
N VAL A 173 15.30 10.31 3.74
CA VAL A 173 14.46 10.55 2.55
C VAL A 173 13.07 11.04 2.97
N GLY A 174 12.46 10.43 3.98
CA GLY A 174 11.18 10.89 4.53
C GLY A 174 11.23 12.35 5.00
N MET A 175 12.29 12.72 5.74
CA MET A 175 12.49 14.12 6.17
C MET A 175 12.68 15.06 4.98
N ALA A 176 13.50 14.69 4.00
CA ALA A 176 13.77 15.52 2.82
C ALA A 176 12.50 15.76 1.98
N LEU A 177 11.61 14.77 1.91
CA LEU A 177 10.32 14.83 1.21
C LEU A 177 9.18 15.42 2.08
N ASN A 178 9.50 15.90 3.29
CA ASN A 178 8.52 16.36 4.29
C ASN A 178 7.41 15.32 4.57
N ASN A 179 7.76 14.04 4.54
CA ASN A 179 6.87 12.93 4.84
C ASN A 179 7.16 12.41 6.26
N ALA A 180 6.53 13.03 7.25
CA ALA A 180 6.73 12.71 8.66
C ALA A 180 6.47 11.23 8.98
N THR A 181 5.41 10.66 8.43
CA THR A 181 5.07 9.24 8.66
C THR A 181 6.18 8.30 8.19
N THR A 182 6.69 8.48 6.96
CA THR A 182 7.80 7.67 6.45
C THR A 182 9.06 7.86 7.30
N ALA A 183 9.37 9.10 7.68
CA ALA A 183 10.54 9.41 8.48
C ALA A 183 10.48 8.73 9.87
N THR A 184 9.37 8.91 10.59
CA THR A 184 9.19 8.35 11.94
C THR A 184 9.21 6.82 11.92
N GLN A 185 8.46 6.19 11.01
CA GLN A 185 8.44 4.73 10.91
C GLN A 185 9.81 4.14 10.56
N ALA A 186 10.51 4.75 9.60
CA ALA A 186 11.82 4.24 9.19
C ALA A 186 12.86 4.36 10.31
N PHE A 187 12.94 5.50 11.00
CA PHE A 187 13.86 5.64 12.13
C PHE A 187 13.45 4.80 13.34
N ALA A 188 12.16 4.61 13.59
CA ALA A 188 11.69 3.69 14.64
C ALA A 188 12.14 2.25 14.36
N HIS A 189 12.01 1.78 13.11
CA HIS A 189 12.54 0.46 12.72
C HIS A 189 14.06 0.36 12.86
N ALA A 190 14.80 1.39 12.41
CA ALA A 190 16.24 1.43 12.59
C ALA A 190 16.62 1.33 14.08
N TYR A 191 15.88 2.05 14.95
CA TYR A 191 16.11 2.03 16.40
C TYR A 191 15.78 0.68 17.04
N GLN A 192 14.72 -0.01 16.58
CA GLN A 192 14.42 -1.37 17.05
C GLN A 192 15.52 -2.38 16.68
N LEU A 193 16.15 -2.23 15.51
CA LEU A 193 17.22 -3.09 15.04
C LEU A 193 18.58 -2.79 15.70
N ALA A 194 18.86 -1.53 16.01
CA ALA A 194 20.14 -1.09 16.55
C ALA A 194 19.97 -0.02 17.64
N PRO A 195 19.40 -0.38 18.81
CA PRO A 195 19.08 0.58 19.87
C PRO A 195 20.30 1.23 20.52
N ASP A 196 21.49 0.62 20.41
CA ASP A 196 22.72 1.16 20.97
C ASP A 196 23.50 2.05 20.01
N ASN A 197 23.10 2.12 18.75
CA ASN A 197 23.75 2.95 17.75
C ASN A 197 23.39 4.44 17.95
N ASN A 198 24.38 5.27 18.24
CA ASN A 198 24.18 6.69 18.51
C ASN A 198 23.67 7.47 17.30
N GLU A 199 24.04 7.10 16.07
CA GLU A 199 23.52 7.75 14.87
C GLU A 199 22.04 7.46 14.66
N VAL A 200 21.64 6.20 14.90
CA VAL A 200 20.24 5.78 14.84
C VAL A 200 19.40 6.52 15.88
N LYS A 201 19.91 6.58 17.15
CA LYS A 201 19.26 7.35 18.23
C LYS A 201 19.06 8.81 17.81
N LEU A 202 20.13 9.45 17.32
CA LEU A 202 20.05 10.87 16.88
C LEU A 202 19.06 11.09 15.76
N GLY A 203 19.04 10.21 14.74
CA GLY A 203 18.09 10.31 13.66
C GLY A 203 16.65 10.12 14.12
N TYR A 204 16.41 9.14 15.00
CA TYR A 204 15.06 8.90 15.53
C TYR A 204 14.58 10.08 16.40
N VAL A 205 15.41 10.55 17.31
CA VAL A 205 15.08 11.69 18.15
C VAL A 205 14.84 12.96 17.33
N GLU A 206 15.63 13.20 16.27
CA GLU A 206 15.45 14.36 15.41
C GLU A 206 14.05 14.39 14.76
N VAL A 207 13.52 13.22 14.38
CA VAL A 207 12.16 13.12 13.85
C VAL A 207 11.10 13.32 14.93
N LEU A 208 11.31 12.75 16.11
CA LEU A 208 10.40 12.91 17.25
C LEU A 208 10.28 14.36 17.72
N THR A 209 11.39 15.14 17.69
CA THR A 209 11.36 16.56 18.05
C THR A 209 10.59 17.43 17.06
N ARG A 210 10.34 16.93 15.85
CA ARG A 210 9.54 17.63 14.82
C ARG A 210 8.09 17.16 14.76
N SER A 211 7.73 16.20 15.62
CA SER A 211 6.36 15.71 15.72
C SER A 211 5.48 16.72 16.47
N ASN A 212 4.22 16.81 16.05
CA ASN A 212 3.20 17.58 16.79
C ASN A 212 2.60 16.76 17.95
N ASP A 213 3.01 15.50 18.12
CA ASP A 213 2.55 14.64 19.20
C ASP A 213 3.35 14.91 20.48
N PRO A 214 2.68 15.30 21.59
CA PRO A 214 3.35 15.52 22.86
C PRO A 214 4.09 14.29 23.41
N GLU A 215 3.60 13.08 23.13
CA GLU A 215 4.25 11.84 23.56
C GLU A 215 5.61 11.64 22.87
N ASP A 216 5.65 11.91 21.56
CA ASP A 216 6.88 11.88 20.77
C ASP A 216 7.91 12.87 21.32
N ASN A 217 7.48 14.09 21.64
CA ASN A 217 8.33 15.14 22.18
C ASN A 217 8.87 14.78 23.59
N GLN A 218 8.05 14.13 24.42
CA GLN A 218 8.50 13.64 25.72
C GLN A 218 9.51 12.52 25.58
N LEU A 219 9.28 11.56 24.68
CA LEU A 219 10.22 10.47 24.38
C LEU A 219 11.54 11.04 23.86
N ALA A 220 11.51 12.02 22.96
CA ALA A 220 12.68 12.73 22.47
C ALA A 220 13.47 13.36 23.62
N THR A 221 12.79 14.08 24.53
CA THR A 221 13.42 14.68 25.70
C THR A 221 14.13 13.66 26.57
N GLN A 222 13.50 12.52 26.86
CA GLN A 222 14.07 11.44 27.66
C GLN A 222 15.32 10.85 26.99
N MET A 223 15.23 10.53 25.72
CA MET A 223 16.36 9.97 24.96
C MET A 223 17.53 10.96 24.88
N LEU A 224 17.25 12.22 24.60
CA LEU A 224 18.27 13.29 24.52
C LEU A 224 18.96 13.52 25.86
N ARG A 225 18.21 13.56 26.96
CA ARG A 225 18.81 13.67 28.31
C ARG A 225 19.71 12.50 28.62
N ALA A 226 19.32 11.27 28.26
CA ALA A 226 20.15 10.10 28.43
C ALA A 226 21.44 10.18 27.59
N MET A 227 21.34 10.63 26.32
CA MET A 227 22.51 10.78 25.44
C MET A 227 23.48 11.86 25.95
N VAL A 228 22.96 13.03 26.36
CA VAL A 228 23.77 14.10 26.93
C VAL A 228 24.37 13.67 28.29
N GLY A 229 23.67 12.84 29.08
CA GLY A 229 24.16 12.29 30.32
C GLY A 229 25.30 11.28 30.10
N GLN A 230 25.29 10.53 28.99
CA GLN A 230 26.38 9.61 28.61
C GLN A 230 27.59 10.34 28.02
N ASP A 231 27.35 11.35 27.23
CA ASP A 231 28.37 12.17 26.58
C ASP A 231 28.01 13.66 26.67
N HIS A 232 28.58 14.31 27.67
CA HIS A 232 28.39 15.74 27.92
C HIS A 232 29.04 16.65 26.87
N THR A 233 29.72 16.09 25.87
CA THR A 233 30.32 16.84 24.76
C THR A 233 29.57 16.66 23.44
N ASN A 234 28.50 15.88 23.44
CA ASN A 234 27.69 15.64 22.28
C ASN A 234 26.84 16.86 21.89
N LEU A 235 27.47 17.78 21.14
CA LEU A 235 26.86 19.04 20.70
C LEU A 235 25.58 18.83 19.90
N ARG A 236 25.47 17.73 19.13
CA ARG A 236 24.27 17.45 18.32
C ARG A 236 23.09 17.06 19.21
N ALA A 237 23.30 16.19 20.19
CA ALA A 237 22.27 15.82 21.17
C ALA A 237 21.84 17.03 22.01
N MET A 238 22.80 17.89 22.44
CA MET A 238 22.49 19.14 23.14
C MET A 238 21.67 20.10 22.29
N SER A 239 22.05 20.29 21.02
CA SER A 239 21.31 21.16 20.10
C SER A 239 19.85 20.72 19.94
N LEU A 240 19.63 19.41 19.75
CA LEU A 240 18.29 18.85 19.65
C LEU A 240 17.51 18.97 20.97
N LEU A 241 18.18 18.78 22.13
CA LEU A 241 17.54 18.93 23.44
C LEU A 241 17.08 20.37 23.68
N ALA A 242 17.95 21.34 23.39
CA ALA A 242 17.61 22.73 23.53
C ALA A 242 16.52 23.20 22.60
N PHE A 243 16.58 22.75 21.33
CA PHE A 243 15.54 23.02 20.35
C PHE A 243 14.19 22.44 20.77
N ASN A 244 14.18 21.16 21.17
CA ASN A 244 12.95 20.50 21.63
C ASN A 244 12.34 21.20 22.85
N ALA A 245 13.17 21.62 23.82
CA ALA A 245 12.71 22.41 24.97
C ALA A 245 12.13 23.78 24.56
N PHE A 246 12.76 24.43 23.58
CA PHE A 246 12.27 25.70 23.03
C PHE A 246 10.90 25.55 22.37
N GLU A 247 10.70 24.55 21.52
CA GLU A 247 9.43 24.27 20.85
C GLU A 247 8.31 23.90 21.84
N GLN A 248 8.66 23.32 22.98
CA GLN A 248 7.71 23.00 24.05
C GLN A 248 7.45 24.19 25.01
N GLY A 249 8.03 25.32 24.77
CA GLY A 249 7.90 26.51 25.65
C GLY A 249 8.76 26.46 26.92
N ASP A 250 9.58 25.41 27.12
CA ASP A 250 10.54 25.37 28.24
C ASP A 250 11.79 26.18 27.91
N PHE A 251 11.59 27.49 27.77
CA PHE A 251 12.64 28.42 27.38
C PHE A 251 13.80 28.46 28.39
N LYS A 252 13.52 28.20 29.66
CA LYS A 252 14.57 28.13 30.72
C LYS A 252 15.51 26.97 30.50
N GLN A 253 14.98 25.79 30.21
CA GLN A 253 15.77 24.62 29.90
C GLN A 253 16.54 24.80 28.58
N ALA A 254 15.91 25.36 27.54
CA ALA A 254 16.56 25.65 26.26
C ALA A 254 17.79 26.55 26.46
N ILE A 255 17.64 27.65 27.18
CA ILE A 255 18.74 28.60 27.50
C ILE A 255 19.85 27.89 28.25
N ALA A 256 19.53 27.12 29.30
CA ALA A 256 20.54 26.42 30.09
C ALA A 256 21.39 25.47 29.25
N VAL A 257 20.77 24.69 28.34
CA VAL A 257 21.50 23.78 27.46
C VAL A 257 22.35 24.54 26.44
N TRP A 258 21.84 25.61 25.83
CA TRP A 258 22.61 26.42 24.90
C TRP A 258 23.78 27.12 25.55
N GLU A 259 23.65 27.59 26.81
CA GLU A 259 24.77 28.20 27.57
C GLU A 259 25.89 27.16 27.84
N VAL A 260 25.53 25.91 28.09
CA VAL A 260 26.53 24.82 28.20
C VAL A 260 27.21 24.59 26.85
N MET A 261 26.45 24.56 25.76
CA MET A 261 27.02 24.42 24.40
C MET A 261 28.02 25.54 24.09
N LEU A 262 27.73 26.81 24.44
CA LEU A 262 28.64 27.91 24.21
C LEU A 262 29.99 27.78 24.95
N LYS A 263 30.02 27.08 26.09
CA LYS A 263 31.27 26.80 26.82
C LYS A 263 32.11 25.72 26.15
N LEU A 264 31.47 24.83 25.36
CA LEU A 264 32.13 23.73 24.66
C LEU A 264 32.57 24.14 23.25
N LEU A 265 31.93 25.12 22.64
CA LEU A 265 32.24 25.60 21.29
C LEU A 265 33.46 26.50 21.28
N PRO A 266 34.42 26.31 20.35
CA PRO A 266 35.44 27.31 20.08
C PRO A 266 34.84 28.66 19.71
N ALA A 267 35.44 29.75 20.13
CA ALA A 267 34.93 31.09 19.85
C ALA A 267 34.82 31.44 18.35
N SER A 268 35.59 30.73 17.50
CA SER A 268 35.59 30.87 16.04
C SER A 268 34.57 29.99 15.34
N ASP A 269 33.82 29.16 16.08
CA ASP A 269 32.84 28.27 15.50
C ASP A 269 31.60 29.04 15.00
N SER A 270 31.22 28.82 13.76
CA SER A 270 30.07 29.49 13.13
C SER A 270 28.74 29.29 13.85
N ARG A 271 28.61 28.24 14.65
CA ARG A 271 27.42 27.92 15.45
C ARG A 271 27.26 28.85 16.66
N VAL A 272 28.33 29.47 17.12
CA VAL A 272 28.32 30.38 18.31
C VAL A 272 27.29 31.51 18.13
N ASP A 273 27.28 32.13 16.97
CA ASP A 273 26.35 33.24 16.70
C ASP A 273 24.89 32.80 16.58
N VAL A 274 24.69 31.58 16.04
CA VAL A 274 23.35 30.97 15.97
C VAL A 274 22.82 30.68 17.36
N VAL A 275 23.63 30.02 18.22
CA VAL A 275 23.24 29.71 19.60
C VAL A 275 22.98 30.97 20.44
N LYS A 276 23.79 32.00 20.29
CA LYS A 276 23.55 33.31 20.98
C LYS A 276 22.21 33.93 20.57
N ARG A 277 21.88 33.89 19.27
CA ARG A 277 20.57 34.39 18.79
C ARG A 277 19.41 33.58 19.35
N SER A 278 19.54 32.23 19.39
CA SER A 278 18.52 31.35 19.95
C SER A 278 18.29 31.65 21.45
N ILE A 279 19.37 31.88 22.23
CA ILE A 279 19.26 32.29 23.64
C ILE A 279 18.52 33.62 23.76
N GLN A 280 18.87 34.61 22.93
CA GLN A 280 18.21 35.91 22.95
C GLN A 280 16.73 35.81 22.62
N GLN A 281 16.38 34.99 21.63
CA GLN A 281 15.00 34.72 21.26
C GLN A 281 14.23 34.06 22.42
N ALA A 282 14.80 33.05 23.06
CA ALA A 282 14.18 32.42 24.23
C ALA A 282 13.97 33.37 25.41
N LYS A 283 14.95 34.26 25.66
CA LYS A 283 14.80 35.32 26.68
C LYS A 283 13.66 36.28 26.37
N SER A 284 13.53 36.69 25.11
CA SER A 284 12.43 37.57 24.71
C SER A 284 11.06 36.92 24.85
N GLN A 285 10.95 35.60 24.64
CA GLN A 285 9.70 34.88 24.90
C GLN A 285 9.33 34.87 26.39
N ILE A 286 10.30 34.61 27.27
CA ILE A 286 10.07 34.69 28.72
C ILE A 286 9.62 36.12 29.16
N GLU A 287 10.25 37.16 28.61
CA GLU A 287 9.86 38.54 28.88
C GLU A 287 8.42 38.83 28.42
N GLN A 288 8.02 38.32 27.26
CA GLN A 288 6.65 38.47 26.76
C GLN A 288 5.63 37.73 27.62
N GLU A 289 5.94 36.49 28.06
CA GLU A 289 5.06 35.72 28.94
C GLU A 289 4.95 36.33 30.34
N THR A 290 5.99 36.98 30.81
CA THR A 290 6.04 37.61 32.15
C THR A 290 5.65 39.09 32.15
N ALA A 291 5.33 39.64 30.97
CA ALA A 291 4.87 41.01 30.87
C ALA A 291 3.56 41.19 31.66
N THR A 292 3.63 41.87 32.79
CA THR A 292 2.46 42.21 33.60
C THR A 292 1.89 43.54 33.18
N LEU A 293 0.60 43.59 32.85
CA LEU A 293 -0.11 44.81 32.61
C LEU A 293 -0.54 45.40 33.97
N GLY A 294 0.08 46.49 34.38
CA GLY A 294 -0.35 47.25 35.55
C GLY A 294 -1.61 48.08 35.18
N ILE A 295 -2.75 47.72 35.75
CA ILE A 295 -3.98 48.51 35.59
C ILE A 295 -4.27 49.23 36.90
N GLU A 296 -4.27 50.55 36.87
CA GLU A 296 -4.76 51.38 37.96
C GLU A 296 -6.22 51.74 37.69
N VAL A 297 -7.11 51.30 38.57
CA VAL A 297 -8.52 51.59 38.45
C VAL A 297 -8.90 52.61 39.52
N SER A 298 -9.24 53.79 39.11
CA SER A 298 -9.77 54.81 39.99
C SER A 298 -11.27 54.98 39.77
N LEU A 299 -12.01 55.02 40.84
CA LEU A 299 -13.44 55.32 40.82
C LEU A 299 -13.65 56.83 41.01
N SER A 300 -14.48 57.43 40.16
CA SER A 300 -14.95 58.77 40.41
C SER A 300 -15.82 58.85 41.68
N SER A 301 -15.86 59.97 42.34
CA SER A 301 -16.68 60.15 43.52
C SER A 301 -18.16 59.74 43.31
N ASP A 302 -18.67 60.07 42.14
CA ASP A 302 -20.07 59.76 41.79
C ASP A 302 -20.29 58.26 41.56
N ALA A 303 -19.32 57.52 40.91
CA ALA A 303 -19.37 56.11 40.73
C ALA A 303 -19.21 55.36 42.06
N ALA A 304 -18.36 55.86 42.95
CA ALA A 304 -18.20 55.27 44.30
C ALA A 304 -19.46 55.32 45.13
N GLN A 305 -20.31 56.33 44.97
CA GLN A 305 -21.59 56.50 45.66
C GLN A 305 -22.70 55.58 45.01
N ALA A 306 -22.58 55.25 43.74
CA ALA A 306 -23.55 54.45 43.02
C ALA A 306 -23.33 52.94 43.17
N LEU A 307 -22.18 52.49 43.71
CA LEU A 307 -21.87 51.06 43.89
C LEU A 307 -22.64 50.49 45.08
N PRO A 308 -23.27 49.34 44.93
CA PRO A 308 -23.90 48.63 46.04
C PRO A 308 -22.83 48.18 47.04
N GLN A 309 -23.15 48.22 48.35
CA GLN A 309 -22.23 47.86 49.45
C GLN A 309 -21.63 46.46 49.40
N GLN A 310 -22.14 45.58 48.52
CA GLN A 310 -21.65 44.24 48.28
C GLN A 310 -21.56 43.94 46.77
N GLY A 311 -20.83 44.76 46.04
CA GLY A 311 -20.57 44.59 44.61
C GLY A 311 -19.12 44.14 44.34
N ALA A 312 -18.94 43.27 43.33
CA ALA A 312 -17.63 42.92 42.83
C ALA A 312 -17.32 43.73 41.56
N LEU A 313 -16.14 44.36 41.51
CA LEU A 313 -15.63 44.99 40.28
C LEU A 313 -14.98 43.95 39.42
N ILE A 314 -15.53 43.71 38.22
CA ILE A 314 -14.95 42.79 37.24
C ILE A 314 -14.17 43.64 36.22
N ILE A 315 -12.87 43.41 36.13
CA ILE A 315 -12.02 44.01 35.13
C ILE A 315 -11.71 42.96 34.08
N SER A 316 -12.10 43.18 32.82
CA SER A 316 -11.77 42.32 31.70
C SER A 316 -10.77 42.99 30.78
N VAL A 317 -9.70 42.30 30.42
CA VAL A 317 -8.70 42.72 29.44
C VAL A 317 -8.90 41.95 28.16
N THR A 318 -9.10 42.62 27.05
CA THR A 318 -9.23 42.02 25.73
C THR A 318 -8.11 42.54 24.82
N ASN A 319 -7.62 41.70 23.93
CA ASN A 319 -6.64 42.07 22.90
C ASN A 319 -7.28 42.80 21.69
N GLY A 320 -8.57 43.14 21.76
CA GLY A 320 -9.30 43.79 20.69
C GLY A 320 -9.77 42.91 19.54
N ILE A 321 -9.43 41.62 19.59
CA ILE A 321 -9.75 40.67 18.49
C ILE A 321 -10.93 39.79 18.88
N ASN A 322 -11.09 39.44 20.15
CA ASN A 322 -12.23 38.70 20.68
C ASN A 322 -12.80 39.39 21.93
N PRO A 323 -13.99 39.95 21.87
CA PRO A 323 -14.69 40.33 23.09
C PRO A 323 -15.12 39.01 23.78
N VAL A 324 -14.48 38.70 24.89
CA VAL A 324 -14.95 37.60 25.76
C VAL A 324 -16.10 38.18 26.58
N PRO A 325 -17.24 37.50 26.68
CA PRO A 325 -18.41 37.95 27.40
C PRO A 325 -18.21 38.03 28.90
#